data_1e4176d1330d3ff46629804d6b48e832
#
_entry.id   1e4176d1330d3ff46629804d6b48e832
#
_cell.length_a   1.000
_cell.length_b   1.000
_cell.length_c   1.000
_cell.angle_alpha   90.00
_cell.angle_beta   90.00
_cell.angle_gamma   90.00
#
_symmetry.space_group_name_H-M   'P 1'
#
loop_
_entity.id
_entity.type
_entity.pdbx_description
1 polymer ?
#
loop_
_entity_poly.entity_id
_entity_poly.type
_entity_poly.pdbx_seq_one_letter_code
_entity_poly.pdbx_strand_id
1 'polypeptide(L)'
;MKKSKIDKKIRGKKTPRYKYFIAIMISLFMIILPFISHLKIMNIEGKLANVFTNSNGIYIDLFLYYKEVLIILFMIFIVLFFIGEKIFPDKKLEYPLKEKKNKKIIICVMIYLTTVIVSYLFSKYKDLSLMGSPTECEGIFALLAYMIFLLAGINYFNNKKSLNILKSSLIILITIIVSL
;
A
#
# COMPACT_ATOMS: atom_id res chain seq x y z
N MET A 1 -0.53 7.45 42.03
CA MET A 1 -0.70 8.81 41.44
C MET A 1 -0.04 9.08 40.07
N LYS A 2 0.95 8.31 39.60
CA LYS A 2 1.59 8.52 38.25
C LYS A 2 0.72 8.13 37.05
N LYS A 3 -0.16 7.13 37.16
CA LYS A 3 -1.05 6.67 36.05
C LYS A 3 -2.05 7.73 35.56
N SER A 4 -2.64 8.52 36.46
CA SER A 4 -3.63 9.54 36.11
C SER A 4 -3.09 10.73 35.31
N LYS A 5 -1.79 11.08 35.50
CA LYS A 5 -1.12 12.14 34.73
C LYS A 5 -0.80 11.71 33.29
N ILE A 6 -0.51 10.42 33.08
CA ILE A 6 -0.23 9.85 31.77
C ILE A 6 -1.52 9.79 30.95
N ASP A 7 -2.62 9.36 31.56
CA ASP A 7 -3.94 9.29 30.90
C ASP A 7 -4.49 10.67 30.53
N LYS A 8 -4.25 11.70 31.34
CA LYS A 8 -4.61 13.09 30.99
C LYS A 8 -3.79 13.66 29.83
N LYS A 9 -2.51 13.27 29.69
CA LYS A 9 -1.63 13.74 28.60
C LYS A 9 -2.01 13.11 27.25
N ILE A 10 -2.63 11.93 27.26
CA ILE A 10 -3.10 11.24 26.05
C ILE A 10 -4.47 11.76 25.59
N ARG A 11 -5.31 12.29 26.49
CA ARG A 11 -6.64 12.81 26.16
C ARG A 11 -6.67 14.16 25.45
N GLY A 12 -5.56 14.90 25.35
CA GLY A 12 -5.54 16.30 24.92
C GLY A 12 -5.17 16.56 23.43
N LYS A 13 -4.70 15.58 22.69
CA LYS A 13 -4.23 15.81 21.32
C LYS A 13 -5.29 15.38 20.30
N LYS A 14 -6.00 16.38 19.75
CA LYS A 14 -6.93 16.16 18.64
C LYS A 14 -6.14 15.80 17.38
N THR A 15 -6.38 14.60 16.84
CA THR A 15 -5.91 14.23 15.50
C THR A 15 -6.53 15.15 14.48
N PRO A 16 -5.75 15.70 13.55
CA PRO A 16 -6.27 16.60 12.53
C PRO A 16 -7.26 15.86 11.61
N ARG A 17 -8.26 16.59 11.15
CA ARG A 17 -9.37 16.04 10.34
C ARG A 17 -8.88 15.35 9.07
N TYR A 18 -7.83 15.85 8.44
CA TYR A 18 -7.30 15.28 7.20
C TYR A 18 -6.74 13.84 7.37
N LYS A 19 -6.19 13.50 8.57
CA LYS A 19 -5.74 12.12 8.84
C LYS A 19 -6.91 11.13 8.83
N TYR A 20 -8.07 11.52 9.31
CA TYR A 20 -9.28 10.70 9.19
C TYR A 20 -9.73 10.58 7.75
N PHE A 21 -9.65 11.66 6.97
CA PHE A 21 -9.97 11.63 5.54
C PHE A 21 -9.10 10.62 4.80
N ILE A 22 -7.77 10.67 5.01
CA ILE A 22 -6.85 9.71 4.38
C ILE A 22 -7.13 8.28 4.86
N ALA A 23 -7.41 8.07 6.15
CA ALA A 23 -7.77 6.75 6.67
C ALA A 23 -9.05 6.20 5.99
N ILE A 24 -10.04 7.05 5.76
CA ILE A 24 -11.27 6.68 5.04
C ILE A 24 -10.94 6.34 3.58
N MET A 25 -10.12 7.15 2.90
CA MET A 25 -9.71 6.89 1.52
C MET A 25 -8.98 5.55 1.36
N ILE A 26 -8.03 5.26 2.26
CA ILE A 26 -7.32 3.97 2.27
C ILE A 26 -8.30 2.81 2.51
N SER A 27 -9.22 2.97 3.47
CA SER A 27 -10.20 1.94 3.79
C SER A 27 -11.17 1.68 2.63
N LEU A 28 -11.61 2.72 1.95
CA LEU A 28 -12.48 2.63 0.78
C LEU A 28 -11.75 1.98 -0.41
N PHE A 29 -10.48 2.33 -0.61
CA PHE A 29 -9.63 1.71 -1.61
C PHE A 29 -9.49 0.20 -1.39
N MET A 30 -9.30 -0.25 -0.14
CA MET A 30 -9.23 -1.67 0.20
C MET A 30 -10.54 -2.41 -0.09
N ILE A 31 -11.70 -1.74 0.03
CA ILE A 31 -13.00 -2.33 -0.30
C ILE A 31 -13.14 -2.50 -1.82
N ILE A 32 -12.75 -1.49 -2.60
CA ILE A 32 -12.95 -1.47 -4.06
C ILE A 32 -12.00 -2.42 -4.78
N LEU A 33 -10.75 -2.54 -4.30
CA LEU A 33 -9.68 -3.27 -4.98
C LEU A 33 -10.03 -4.72 -5.38
N PRO A 34 -10.68 -5.55 -4.56
CA PRO A 34 -11.03 -6.92 -4.94
C PRO A 34 -12.05 -7.03 -6.07
N PHE A 35 -12.90 -6.00 -6.24
CA PHE A 35 -13.99 -6.01 -7.24
C PHE A 35 -13.55 -5.51 -8.63
N ILE A 36 -12.30 -5.08 -8.77
CA ILE A 36 -11.76 -4.69 -10.07
C ILE A 36 -11.46 -5.95 -10.86
N SER A 37 -12.28 -6.19 -11.89
CA SER A 37 -12.05 -7.22 -12.89
C SER A 37 -12.21 -6.59 -14.28
N HIS A 38 -11.12 -6.55 -15.04
CA HIS A 38 -11.14 -6.05 -16.41
C HIS A 38 -10.14 -6.81 -17.26
N LEU A 39 -10.57 -7.19 -18.44
CA LEU A 39 -9.80 -8.02 -19.35
C LEU A 39 -8.67 -7.20 -19.99
N LYS A 40 -7.44 -7.69 -19.87
CA LYS A 40 -6.28 -7.17 -20.60
C LYS A 40 -5.70 -8.25 -21.49
N ILE A 41 -5.63 -7.97 -22.77
CA ILE A 41 -4.98 -8.84 -23.78
C ILE A 41 -3.56 -8.31 -23.97
N MET A 42 -2.58 -9.17 -23.80
CA MET A 42 -1.16 -8.85 -23.99
C MET A 42 -0.58 -9.76 -25.05
N ASN A 43 0.06 -9.17 -26.04
CA ASN A 43 0.88 -9.89 -27.00
C ASN A 43 2.31 -9.92 -26.48
N ILE A 44 2.84 -11.09 -26.22
CA ILE A 44 4.21 -11.26 -25.72
C ILE A 44 5.04 -11.83 -26.87
N GLU A 45 6.06 -11.06 -27.27
CA GLU A 45 6.98 -11.45 -28.34
C GLU A 45 8.33 -11.88 -27.78
N GLY A 46 9.09 -12.67 -28.56
CA GLY A 46 10.45 -13.05 -28.23
C GLY A 46 10.57 -14.33 -27.39
N LYS A 47 11.73 -14.52 -26.77
CA LYS A 47 12.08 -15.76 -26.03
C LYS A 47 11.16 -16.07 -24.84
N LEU A 48 10.47 -15.07 -24.31
CA LEU A 48 9.58 -15.21 -23.15
C LEU A 48 8.15 -15.61 -23.56
N ALA A 49 7.79 -15.48 -24.84
CA ALA A 49 6.49 -15.88 -25.33
C ALA A 49 6.15 -17.32 -24.97
N ASN A 50 7.08 -18.25 -25.20
CA ASN A 50 6.89 -19.68 -24.94
C ASN A 50 6.70 -20.03 -23.44
N VAL A 51 7.07 -19.12 -22.54
CA VAL A 51 6.96 -19.32 -21.09
C VAL A 51 5.62 -18.83 -20.54
N PHE A 52 5.13 -17.71 -21.08
CA PHE A 52 3.97 -16.98 -20.51
C PHE A 52 2.71 -17.00 -21.38
N THR A 53 2.78 -17.52 -22.60
CA THR A 53 1.65 -17.49 -23.53
C THR A 53 1.26 -18.91 -23.98
N ASN A 54 0.05 -18.98 -24.53
CA ASN A 54 -0.37 -20.14 -25.32
C ASN A 54 0.36 -20.16 -26.69
N SER A 55 0.08 -21.17 -27.51
CA SER A 55 0.68 -21.37 -28.84
C SER A 55 0.58 -20.15 -29.78
N ASN A 56 -0.28 -19.18 -29.49
CA ASN A 56 -0.53 -18.00 -30.31
C ASN A 56 0.20 -16.73 -29.82
N GLY A 57 1.07 -16.83 -28.79
CA GLY A 57 1.75 -15.66 -28.25
C GLY A 57 0.85 -14.67 -27.49
N ILE A 58 -0.36 -15.08 -27.15
CA ILE A 58 -1.36 -14.24 -26.48
C ILE A 58 -1.49 -14.67 -25.02
N TYR A 59 -1.37 -13.70 -24.12
CA TYR A 59 -1.72 -13.83 -22.70
C TYR A 59 -2.92 -12.96 -22.37
N ILE A 60 -3.87 -13.52 -21.66
CA ILE A 60 -5.09 -12.82 -21.22
C ILE A 60 -5.08 -12.71 -19.71
N ASP A 61 -4.98 -11.48 -19.22
CA ASP A 61 -5.13 -11.17 -17.82
C ASP A 61 -6.51 -10.61 -17.52
N LEU A 62 -7.19 -11.19 -16.51
CA LEU A 62 -8.53 -10.80 -16.10
C LEU A 62 -8.55 -9.91 -14.85
N PHE A 63 -7.51 -9.97 -14.02
CA PHE A 63 -7.58 -9.41 -12.67
C PHE A 63 -6.37 -8.58 -12.25
N LEU A 64 -5.15 -9.00 -12.58
CA LEU A 64 -3.96 -8.52 -11.89
C LEU A 64 -3.48 -7.18 -12.41
N TYR A 65 -3.39 -7.00 -13.73
CA TYR A 65 -2.82 -5.83 -14.36
C TYR A 65 -3.49 -4.51 -13.90
N TYR A 66 -4.81 -4.42 -13.98
CA TYR A 66 -5.52 -3.20 -13.62
C TYR A 66 -5.52 -2.95 -12.11
N LYS A 67 -5.52 -3.99 -11.29
CA LYS A 67 -5.34 -3.85 -9.84
C LYS A 67 -3.99 -3.27 -9.51
N GLU A 68 -2.93 -3.76 -10.16
CA GLU A 68 -1.58 -3.25 -9.93
C GLU A 68 -1.45 -1.79 -10.35
N VAL A 69 -1.91 -1.44 -11.54
CA VAL A 69 -1.93 -0.03 -11.99
C VAL A 69 -2.64 0.85 -10.97
N LEU A 70 -3.78 0.41 -10.44
CA LEU A 70 -4.54 1.17 -9.44
C LEU A 70 -3.78 1.26 -8.11
N ILE A 71 -3.12 0.20 -7.67
CA ILE A 71 -2.27 0.18 -6.47
C ILE A 71 -1.14 1.19 -6.60
N ILE A 72 -0.47 1.23 -7.76
CA ILE A 72 0.63 2.18 -8.03
C ILE A 72 0.11 3.62 -8.05
N LEU A 73 -1.01 3.89 -8.71
CA LEU A 73 -1.61 5.22 -8.73
C LEU A 73 -1.99 5.69 -7.31
N PHE A 74 -2.57 4.81 -6.51
CA PHE A 74 -2.93 5.13 -5.14
C PHE A 74 -1.71 5.30 -4.24
N MET A 75 -0.64 4.55 -4.48
CA MET A 75 0.66 4.77 -3.85
C MET A 75 1.18 6.18 -4.10
N ILE A 76 1.16 6.65 -5.35
CA ILE A 76 1.59 8.01 -5.71
C ILE A 76 0.76 9.03 -4.94
N PHE A 77 -0.55 8.85 -4.86
CA PHE A 77 -1.44 9.70 -4.06
C PHE A 77 -1.02 9.76 -2.59
N ILE A 78 -0.74 8.61 -1.94
CA ILE A 78 -0.27 8.57 -0.55
C ILE A 78 1.07 9.28 -0.39
N VAL A 79 2.02 9.09 -1.32
CA VAL A 79 3.33 9.77 -1.30
C VAL A 79 3.17 11.28 -1.37
N LEU A 80 2.28 11.78 -2.24
CA LEU A 80 1.99 13.21 -2.31
C LEU A 80 1.45 13.76 -0.98
N PHE A 81 0.61 13.00 -0.27
CA PHE A 81 0.15 13.38 1.07
C PHE A 81 1.29 13.40 2.08
N PHE A 82 2.19 12.41 2.08
CA PHE A 82 3.37 12.43 2.95
C PHE A 82 4.29 13.62 2.69
N ILE A 83 4.46 14.01 1.43
CA ILE A 83 5.23 15.19 1.04
C ILE A 83 4.51 16.45 1.52
N GLY A 84 3.20 16.55 1.31
CA GLY A 84 2.38 17.66 1.78
C GLY A 84 2.46 17.84 3.30
N GLU A 85 2.37 16.76 4.09
CA GLU A 85 2.54 16.81 5.54
C GLU A 85 3.92 17.34 5.96
N LYS A 86 4.94 17.08 5.15
CA LYS A 86 6.32 17.52 5.43
C LYS A 86 6.55 18.98 5.05
N ILE A 87 5.92 19.46 3.98
CA ILE A 87 6.00 20.85 3.51
C ILE A 87 5.19 21.77 4.44
N PHE A 88 4.01 21.33 4.87
CA PHE A 88 3.12 22.08 5.75
C PHE A 88 3.04 21.44 7.15
N PRO A 89 4.13 21.47 7.93
CA PRO A 89 4.17 20.83 9.23
C PRO A 89 3.24 21.53 10.20
N ASP A 90 2.17 20.87 10.59
CA ASP A 90 1.35 21.33 11.70
C ASP A 90 2.09 21.08 13.03
N LYS A 91 2.54 22.16 13.71
CA LYS A 91 3.35 22.10 14.95
C LYS A 91 2.71 21.28 16.07
N LYS A 92 1.40 21.00 15.98
CA LYS A 92 0.63 20.22 16.96
C LYS A 92 0.59 18.72 16.66
N LEU A 93 1.18 18.26 15.54
CA LEU A 93 1.11 16.88 15.11
C LEU A 93 2.17 16.01 15.76
N GLU A 94 1.74 14.87 16.28
CA GLU A 94 2.62 13.74 16.53
C GLU A 94 2.82 12.95 15.24
N TYR A 95 4.09 12.68 14.92
CA TYR A 95 4.45 11.79 13.83
C TYR A 95 4.66 10.38 14.40
N PRO A 96 3.71 9.45 14.27
CA PRO A 96 3.81 8.11 14.84
C PRO A 96 5.03 7.35 14.36
N LEU A 97 5.51 7.63 13.15
CA LEU A 97 6.73 7.05 12.60
C LEU A 97 7.99 7.38 13.43
N LYS A 98 7.98 8.50 14.19
CA LYS A 98 9.12 8.89 15.06
C LYS A 98 9.10 8.20 16.43
N GLU A 99 8.03 7.48 16.77
CA GLU A 99 7.97 6.76 18.05
C GLU A 99 8.98 5.60 18.10
N LYS A 100 9.60 5.40 19.27
CA LYS A 100 10.61 4.34 19.46
C LYS A 100 10.13 2.94 19.08
N LYS A 101 8.84 2.63 19.35
CA LYS A 101 8.26 1.31 19.03
C LYS A 101 8.18 1.05 17.51
N ASN A 102 7.99 2.10 16.71
CA ASN A 102 7.84 1.99 15.26
C ASN A 102 9.18 2.00 14.52
N LYS A 103 10.27 2.40 15.19
CA LYS A 103 11.62 2.40 14.59
C LYS A 103 12.06 1.02 14.11
N LYS A 104 11.73 -0.05 14.84
CA LYS A 104 12.07 -1.43 14.42
C LYS A 104 11.40 -1.79 13.10
N ILE A 105 10.12 -1.42 12.93
CA ILE A 105 9.37 -1.69 11.70
C ILE A 105 9.98 -0.90 10.54
N ILE A 106 10.33 0.37 10.76
CA ILE A 106 10.97 1.20 9.74
C ILE A 106 12.32 0.60 9.31
N ILE A 107 13.14 0.12 10.26
CA ILE A 107 14.41 -0.54 9.96
C ILE A 107 14.16 -1.80 9.09
N CYS A 108 13.18 -2.63 9.43
CA CYS A 108 12.82 -3.80 8.63
C CYS A 108 12.39 -3.41 7.20
N VAL A 109 11.58 -2.35 7.07
CA VAL A 109 11.17 -1.82 5.76
C VAL A 109 12.38 -1.35 4.97
N MET A 110 13.32 -0.64 5.59
CA MET A 110 14.53 -0.15 4.91
C MET A 110 15.43 -1.31 4.46
N ILE A 111 15.61 -2.35 5.30
CA ILE A 111 16.36 -3.55 4.92
C ILE A 111 15.68 -4.23 3.72
N TYR A 112 14.36 -4.42 3.77
CA TYR A 112 13.61 -5.03 2.69
C TYR A 112 13.74 -4.23 1.39
N LEU A 113 13.58 -2.91 1.42
CA LEU A 113 13.74 -2.04 0.25
C LEU A 113 15.16 -2.17 -0.33
N THR A 114 16.18 -2.23 0.53
CA THR A 114 17.56 -2.41 0.07
C THR A 114 17.73 -3.76 -0.64
N THR A 115 17.18 -4.84 -0.11
CA THR A 115 17.26 -6.17 -0.76
C THR A 115 16.52 -6.20 -2.10
N VAL A 116 15.37 -5.54 -2.21
CA VAL A 116 14.60 -5.42 -3.46
C VAL A 116 15.41 -4.66 -4.52
N ILE A 117 16.02 -3.53 -4.15
CA ILE A 117 16.85 -2.73 -5.06
C ILE A 117 18.08 -3.52 -5.52
N VAL A 118 18.76 -4.19 -4.58
CA VAL A 118 19.92 -5.03 -4.91
C VAL A 118 19.52 -6.15 -5.86
N SER A 119 18.42 -6.86 -5.59
CA SER A 119 17.88 -7.90 -6.46
C SER A 119 17.63 -7.40 -7.88
N TYR A 120 17.07 -6.19 -8.01
CA TYR A 120 16.86 -5.57 -9.31
C TYR A 120 18.15 -5.28 -10.06
N LEU A 121 19.16 -4.74 -9.37
CA LEU A 121 20.43 -4.41 -9.99
C LEU A 121 21.13 -5.63 -10.58
N PHE A 122 20.99 -6.79 -9.91
CA PHE A 122 21.55 -8.07 -10.36
C PHE A 122 20.61 -8.86 -11.29
N SER A 123 19.37 -8.39 -11.51
CA SER A 123 18.44 -9.07 -12.39
C SER A 123 18.91 -9.05 -13.85
N LYS A 124 18.83 -10.22 -14.50
CA LYS A 124 19.09 -10.39 -15.93
C LYS A 124 17.94 -9.84 -16.80
N TYR A 125 16.70 -9.84 -16.26
CA TYR A 125 15.49 -9.42 -16.96
C TYR A 125 14.89 -8.20 -16.26
N LYS A 126 15.43 -7.02 -16.57
CA LYS A 126 15.08 -5.77 -15.86
C LYS A 126 13.64 -5.36 -16.06
N ASP A 127 13.09 -5.54 -17.25
CA ASP A 127 11.69 -5.17 -17.54
C ASP A 127 10.71 -6.02 -16.72
N LEU A 128 10.96 -7.34 -16.62
CA LEU A 128 10.17 -8.23 -15.77
C LEU A 128 10.34 -7.92 -14.28
N SER A 129 11.53 -7.51 -13.86
CA SER A 129 11.76 -7.12 -12.46
C SER A 129 11.05 -5.82 -12.11
N LEU A 130 10.87 -4.88 -13.05
CA LEU A 130 10.19 -3.61 -12.80
C LEU A 130 8.67 -3.78 -12.72
N MET A 131 8.08 -4.43 -13.72
CA MET A 131 6.62 -4.53 -13.89
C MET A 131 6.04 -5.85 -13.39
N GLY A 132 6.89 -6.81 -13.06
CA GLY A 132 6.47 -8.17 -12.76
C GLY A 132 6.31 -9.04 -14.00
N SER A 133 6.10 -10.35 -13.79
CA SER A 133 5.76 -11.27 -14.86
C SER A 133 4.34 -11.01 -15.35
N PRO A 134 4.02 -11.30 -16.62
CA PRO A 134 2.66 -11.15 -17.12
C PRO A 134 1.61 -11.94 -16.33
N THR A 135 2.02 -13.02 -15.65
CA THR A 135 1.14 -13.88 -14.86
C THR A 135 0.90 -13.38 -13.44
N GLU A 136 1.86 -12.66 -12.84
CA GLU A 136 1.80 -12.26 -11.44
C GLU A 136 1.71 -10.74 -11.26
N CYS A 137 2.20 -9.98 -12.25
CA CYS A 137 2.23 -8.50 -12.22
C CYS A 137 2.91 -7.91 -10.96
N GLU A 138 3.65 -8.70 -10.19
CA GLU A 138 4.30 -8.28 -8.95
C GLU A 138 5.75 -7.86 -9.20
N GLY A 139 5.94 -6.68 -9.75
CA GLY A 139 7.24 -6.07 -9.93
C GLY A 139 7.68 -5.21 -8.75
N ILE A 140 8.82 -4.53 -8.89
CA ILE A 140 9.35 -3.62 -7.87
C ILE A 140 8.36 -2.52 -7.52
N PHE A 141 7.60 -2.00 -8.48
CA PHE A 141 6.62 -0.96 -8.21
C PHE A 141 5.51 -1.44 -7.29
N ALA A 142 5.02 -2.68 -7.44
CA ALA A 142 4.05 -3.28 -6.54
C ALA A 142 4.64 -3.45 -5.13
N LEU A 143 5.87 -3.96 -5.01
CA LEU A 143 6.55 -4.13 -3.73
C LEU A 143 6.79 -2.80 -3.02
N LEU A 144 7.18 -1.74 -3.75
CA LEU A 144 7.30 -0.39 -3.21
C LEU A 144 5.94 0.13 -2.73
N ALA A 145 4.87 -0.11 -3.49
CA ALA A 145 3.53 0.29 -3.10
C ALA A 145 3.11 -0.37 -1.79
N TYR A 146 3.32 -1.67 -1.62
CA TYR A 146 3.01 -2.39 -0.39
C TYR A 146 3.76 -1.82 0.83
N MET A 147 5.04 -1.45 0.66
CA MET A 147 5.81 -0.82 1.74
C MET A 147 5.29 0.58 2.10
N ILE A 148 4.89 1.37 1.11
CA ILE A 148 4.29 2.69 1.34
C ILE A 148 2.93 2.56 2.02
N PHE A 149 2.10 1.57 1.64
CA PHE A 149 0.85 1.27 2.33
C PHE A 149 1.08 0.87 3.79
N LEU A 150 2.10 0.06 4.08
CA LEU A 150 2.48 -0.30 5.45
C LEU A 150 2.83 0.95 6.27
N LEU A 151 3.66 1.84 5.73
CA LEU A 151 4.02 3.10 6.39
C LEU A 151 2.82 4.03 6.57
N ALA A 152 1.94 4.09 5.59
CA ALA A 152 0.67 4.82 5.68
C ALA A 152 -0.23 4.23 6.78
N GLY A 153 -0.30 2.91 6.87
CA GLY A 153 -1.01 2.22 7.94
C GLY A 153 -0.54 2.66 9.33
N ILE A 154 0.77 2.69 9.57
CA ILE A 154 1.34 3.14 10.83
C ILE A 154 1.02 4.62 11.11
N ASN A 155 1.06 5.47 10.07
CA ASN A 155 0.86 6.91 10.24
C ASN A 155 -0.61 7.30 10.45
N TYR A 156 -1.52 6.69 9.71
CA TYR A 156 -2.92 7.13 9.67
C TYR A 156 -3.85 6.32 10.57
N PHE A 157 -3.53 5.05 10.89
CA PHE A 157 -4.35 4.20 11.75
C PHE A 157 -3.84 4.11 13.20
N ASN A 158 -3.11 5.10 13.69
CA ASN A 158 -2.59 5.12 15.06
C ASN A 158 -3.65 5.40 16.14
N ASN A 159 -4.84 5.90 15.76
CA ASN A 159 -5.92 6.25 16.68
C ASN A 159 -7.05 5.23 16.68
N LYS A 160 -7.72 5.06 17.85
CA LYS A 160 -8.89 4.16 17.98
C LYS A 160 -9.98 4.45 16.94
N LYS A 161 -10.23 5.73 16.60
CA LYS A 161 -11.26 6.09 15.61
C LYS A 161 -10.89 5.63 14.20
N SER A 162 -9.67 5.92 13.74
CA SER A 162 -9.20 5.47 12.42
C SER A 162 -9.09 3.93 12.34
N LEU A 163 -8.68 3.29 13.43
CA LEU A 163 -8.66 1.83 13.53
C LEU A 163 -10.07 1.22 13.44
N ASN A 164 -11.06 1.86 14.05
CA ASN A 164 -12.45 1.42 13.91
C ASN A 164 -12.98 1.59 12.48
N ILE A 165 -12.59 2.65 11.77
CA ILE A 165 -12.91 2.83 10.35
C ILE A 165 -12.36 1.65 9.54
N LEU A 166 -11.09 1.30 9.73
CA LEU A 166 -10.48 0.16 9.05
C LEU A 166 -11.20 -1.16 9.39
N LYS A 167 -11.50 -1.41 10.67
CA LYS A 167 -12.24 -2.62 11.08
C LYS A 167 -13.62 -2.69 10.43
N SER A 168 -14.37 -1.59 10.43
CA SER A 168 -15.67 -1.53 9.79
C SER A 168 -15.60 -1.78 8.29
N SER A 169 -14.58 -1.23 7.61
CA SER A 169 -14.38 -1.44 6.17
C SER A 169 -14.05 -2.90 5.85
N LEU A 170 -13.24 -3.57 6.67
CA LEU A 170 -12.94 -4.99 6.52
C LEU A 170 -14.19 -5.87 6.75
N ILE A 171 -15.01 -5.55 7.74
CA ILE A 171 -16.28 -6.26 7.99
C ILE A 171 -17.20 -6.11 6.78
N ILE A 172 -17.36 -4.90 6.26
CA ILE A 172 -18.17 -4.63 5.06
C ILE A 172 -17.64 -5.44 3.87
N LEU A 173 -16.32 -5.42 3.64
CA LEU A 173 -15.69 -6.19 2.56
C LEU A 173 -15.98 -7.68 2.67
N ILE A 174 -15.78 -8.27 3.85
CA ILE A 174 -16.04 -9.69 4.11
C ILE A 174 -17.52 -10.00 3.88
N THR A 175 -18.44 -9.14 4.38
CA THR A 175 -19.88 -9.33 4.21
C THR A 175 -20.27 -9.34 2.73
N ILE A 176 -19.72 -8.42 1.93
CA ILE A 176 -19.99 -8.37 0.48
C ILE A 176 -19.45 -9.64 -0.21
N ILE A 177 -18.20 -10.06 0.08
CA ILE A 177 -17.61 -11.25 -0.54
C ILE A 177 -18.40 -12.53 -0.19
N VAL A 178 -18.90 -12.65 1.04
CA VAL A 178 -19.67 -13.81 1.48
C VAL A 178 -21.10 -13.81 0.88
N SER A 179 -21.63 -12.63 0.52
CA SER A 179 -22.97 -12.50 -0.06
C SER A 179 -23.03 -12.69 -1.58
N LEU A 180 -21.88 -12.71 -2.26
CA LEU A 180 -21.72 -12.97 -3.70
C LEU A 180 -21.61 -14.46 -3.99
#